data_d9bb3344d5eca020d5d6c7cd91fa965c
#
_entry.id   d9bb3344d5eca020d5d6c7cd91fa965c
#
_cell.length_a   1.000
_cell.length_b   1.000
_cell.length_c   1.000
_cell.angle_alpha   90.00
_cell.angle_beta   90.00
_cell.angle_gamma   90.00
#
_symmetry.space_group_name_H-M   'P 1'
#
loop_
_entity.id
_entity.type
_entity.pdbx_description
1 polymer ?
#
loop_
_entity_poly.entity_id
_entity_poly.type
_entity_poly.pdbx_seq_one_letter_code
_entity_poly.pdbx_strand_id
1 'polypeptide(L)'
;MGVANAPIKSPMGSPAVPYESVQTMWEARPRKYKSVLFQVCSFILMVELAERLSYYGINQGLKNFMQKIGWSLVSASALKSTWTSICYLTPLFGAYLADERWGRFRTILTFGIWYCIGDFLVAIAAYPTIMTDSAVVNPIFIVGLFVGIGIGTGAIKSNVITLGADQFDPYDPSEVQQKESYFSYFYFCINVGSGVSYGYLSVLCVDGSAQIPAEYGYFATYMICACVMVLAVVVLCIGYRRYVFQPPNDRSISMMCRLGWANAHQTRDGFILVCATFCFLAALVVNVISAFTVDKGNVGNIFSYIAAVLVLAGIVGWVYAGQSQSFLDVSKSSMGGTFDDERVEGYKKLVRVLPYAAFTIIWNCAYDQTDANFQSITQQCDLRLDTSDPDSKQIPGAMLGVFDPIVIVICIPLLDSVIYPLYTKWAGKSPSQFGKSGVGLIIAIIGIFWAGIFEVIRRNAGALQDANGDPILDGGSSQPMNDISWGAAVPNYVFIGLAECLINVTSYDLVYSSVPMSLKSMAQAVILFMSSMGSILTSVFTIMFSKSLPSDNLNEDHLENMFFTVGAVSVINFVFFVFIMKKMNMGMSSSPELDHLGNEVQDLMDEKLSVSSRHSVAVTK
;
A
#
# COMPACT_ATOMS: atom_id res chain seq x y z
N MET A 1 -9.24 -54.36 -4.84
CA MET A 1 -8.90 -53.88 -6.20
C MET A 1 -8.65 -52.38 -6.05
N GLY A 2 -7.38 -51.99 -6.13
CA GLY A 2 -6.98 -50.60 -5.89
C GLY A 2 -7.41 -49.70 -7.05
N VAL A 3 -8.06 -48.62 -6.68
CA VAL A 3 -8.28 -47.49 -7.59
C VAL A 3 -6.95 -46.73 -7.62
N ALA A 4 -6.26 -46.79 -8.74
CA ALA A 4 -5.05 -46.01 -8.98
C ALA A 4 -5.45 -44.54 -9.01
N ASN A 5 -4.97 -43.77 -8.01
CA ASN A 5 -5.10 -42.31 -7.98
C ASN A 5 -4.35 -41.74 -9.20
N ALA A 6 -5.10 -41.16 -10.12
CA ALA A 6 -4.53 -40.41 -11.22
C ALA A 6 -3.79 -39.18 -10.65
N PRO A 7 -2.56 -38.87 -11.12
CA PRO A 7 -1.84 -37.70 -10.65
C PRO A 7 -2.62 -36.45 -11.02
N ILE A 8 -2.88 -35.59 -10.03
CA ILE A 8 -3.39 -34.23 -10.26
C ILE A 8 -2.31 -33.53 -11.08
N LYS A 9 -2.62 -33.19 -12.33
CA LYS A 9 -1.73 -32.36 -13.15
C LYS A 9 -1.57 -31.02 -12.45
N SER A 10 -0.30 -30.70 -12.07
CA SER A 10 -0.01 -29.36 -11.61
C SER A 10 -0.36 -28.36 -12.72
N PRO A 11 -0.91 -27.20 -12.41
CA PRO A 11 -1.29 -26.21 -13.42
C PRO A 11 -0.12 -25.57 -14.16
N MET A 12 1.09 -26.04 -13.98
CA MET A 12 2.28 -25.52 -14.68
C MET A 12 3.36 -26.57 -14.82
N GLY A 13 3.95 -26.66 -16.00
CA GLY A 13 5.01 -27.58 -16.42
C GLY A 13 6.32 -27.57 -15.64
N SER A 14 6.29 -27.40 -14.33
CA SER A 14 7.21 -28.03 -13.39
C SER A 14 6.94 -29.52 -13.36
N PRO A 15 7.94 -30.40 -13.16
CA PRO A 15 7.65 -31.77 -12.84
C PRO A 15 6.62 -31.73 -11.70
N ALA A 16 5.42 -32.27 -11.98
CA ALA A 16 4.31 -32.24 -11.04
C ALA A 16 4.85 -32.70 -9.69
N VAL A 17 4.84 -31.80 -8.71
CA VAL A 17 5.16 -32.20 -7.34
C VAL A 17 4.16 -33.30 -7.02
N PRO A 18 4.57 -34.53 -6.74
CA PRO A 18 3.63 -35.60 -6.53
C PRO A 18 2.64 -35.19 -5.46
N TYR A 19 1.35 -35.44 -5.66
CA TYR A 19 0.29 -35.13 -4.68
C TYR A 19 0.68 -35.54 -3.25
N GLU A 20 1.36 -36.70 -3.13
CA GLU A 20 1.95 -37.20 -1.88
C GLU A 20 2.98 -36.25 -1.26
N SER A 21 3.80 -35.53 -2.04
CA SER A 21 4.85 -34.65 -1.51
C SER A 21 4.30 -33.28 -1.05
N VAL A 22 3.15 -32.85 -1.57
CA VAL A 22 2.48 -31.62 -1.13
C VAL A 22 1.71 -31.88 0.16
N GLN A 23 1.01 -33.01 0.24
CA GLN A 23 0.28 -33.41 1.45
C GLN A 23 1.22 -33.68 2.63
N THR A 24 2.40 -34.25 2.40
CA THR A 24 3.44 -34.53 3.41
C THR A 24 3.99 -33.28 4.10
N MET A 25 3.92 -32.09 3.51
CA MET A 25 4.44 -30.86 4.17
C MET A 25 3.61 -30.44 5.39
N TRP A 26 2.27 -30.52 5.32
CA TRP A 26 1.40 -30.22 6.45
C TRP A 26 1.25 -31.40 7.41
N GLU A 27 1.31 -32.64 6.91
CA GLU A 27 1.36 -33.87 7.72
C GLU A 27 2.66 -33.97 8.52
N ALA A 28 3.78 -33.50 8.00
CA ALA A 28 5.08 -33.45 8.66
C ALA A 28 5.22 -32.28 9.65
N ARG A 29 4.17 -31.55 9.97
CA ARG A 29 4.20 -30.52 11.04
C ARG A 29 4.74 -31.10 12.33
N PRO A 30 5.64 -30.39 13.03
CA PRO A 30 6.23 -30.88 14.30
C PRO A 30 5.18 -31.15 15.38
N ARG A 31 3.98 -30.57 15.26
CA ARG A 31 2.85 -30.74 16.20
C ARG A 31 1.51 -30.50 15.48
N LYS A 32 0.47 -31.25 15.87
CA LYS A 32 -0.92 -30.89 15.54
C LYS A 32 -1.40 -29.80 16.48
N TYR A 33 -1.83 -28.66 15.92
CA TYR A 33 -2.35 -27.53 16.68
C TYR A 33 -3.89 -27.57 16.69
N LYS A 34 -4.50 -27.22 17.83
CA LYS A 34 -5.98 -27.07 17.92
C LYS A 34 -6.48 -25.89 17.08
N SER A 35 -5.66 -24.85 16.99
CA SER A 35 -5.90 -23.69 16.14
C SER A 35 -4.55 -23.20 15.59
N VAL A 36 -4.38 -23.27 14.28
CA VAL A 36 -3.20 -22.75 13.59
C VAL A 36 -3.18 -21.22 13.69
N LEU A 37 -4.36 -20.59 13.63
CA LEU A 37 -4.50 -19.14 13.75
C LEU A 37 -3.89 -18.59 15.05
N PHE A 38 -4.28 -19.13 16.21
CA PHE A 38 -3.84 -18.59 17.51
C PHE A 38 -2.53 -19.18 18.01
N GLN A 39 -2.13 -20.38 17.58
CA GLN A 39 -0.94 -21.04 18.09
C GLN A 39 0.30 -20.88 17.18
N VAL A 40 0.11 -20.54 15.90
CA VAL A 40 1.17 -20.35 14.92
C VAL A 40 1.11 -18.94 14.35
N CYS A 41 -0.01 -18.54 13.74
CA CYS A 41 -0.11 -17.26 13.05
C CYS A 41 -0.12 -16.06 14.00
N SER A 42 -0.41 -16.24 15.30
CA SER A 42 -0.31 -15.16 16.29
C SER A 42 1.08 -14.53 16.34
N PHE A 43 2.16 -15.30 16.16
CA PHE A 43 3.51 -14.74 16.07
C PHE A 43 3.67 -13.86 14.83
N ILE A 44 3.11 -14.27 13.71
CA ILE A 44 3.16 -13.52 12.44
C ILE A 44 2.31 -12.25 12.52
N LEU A 45 1.13 -12.34 13.16
CA LEU A 45 0.27 -11.17 13.42
C LEU A 45 0.94 -10.15 14.35
N MET A 46 1.69 -10.62 15.36
CA MET A 46 2.47 -9.73 16.22
C MET A 46 3.64 -9.06 15.47
N VAL A 47 4.27 -9.77 14.53
CA VAL A 47 5.30 -9.18 13.66
C VAL A 47 4.69 -8.07 12.80
N GLU A 48 3.52 -8.31 12.21
CA GLU A 48 2.82 -7.28 11.42
C GLU A 48 2.45 -6.08 12.26
N LEU A 49 1.81 -6.28 13.43
CA LEU A 49 1.44 -5.20 14.34
C LEU A 49 2.66 -4.34 14.71
N ALA A 50 3.78 -4.97 15.06
CA ALA A 50 5.00 -4.29 15.45
C ALA A 50 5.63 -3.53 14.27
N GLU A 51 5.67 -4.13 13.08
CA GLU A 51 6.19 -3.49 11.87
C GLU A 51 5.32 -2.30 11.47
N ARG A 52 3.97 -2.43 11.51
CA ARG A 52 3.07 -1.31 11.22
C ARG A 52 3.24 -0.16 12.20
N LEU A 53 3.35 -0.48 13.49
CA LEU A 53 3.58 0.53 14.52
C LEU A 53 4.91 1.28 14.27
N SER A 54 5.99 0.56 13.92
CA SER A 54 7.28 1.18 13.59
C SER A 54 7.17 2.04 12.33
N TYR A 55 6.60 1.50 11.24
CA TYR A 55 6.48 2.20 9.97
C TYR A 55 5.69 3.51 10.10
N TYR A 56 4.48 3.43 10.65
CA TYR A 56 3.63 4.61 10.82
C TYR A 56 4.15 5.55 11.91
N GLY A 57 4.83 5.02 12.94
CA GLY A 57 5.46 5.83 13.98
C GLY A 57 6.56 6.74 13.45
N ILE A 58 7.31 6.28 12.44
CA ILE A 58 8.29 7.10 11.73
C ILE A 58 7.59 8.00 10.71
N ASN A 59 6.70 7.45 9.88
CA ASN A 59 6.04 8.16 8.80
C ASN A 59 5.31 9.43 9.25
N GLN A 60 4.57 9.36 10.36
CA GLN A 60 3.76 10.50 10.84
C GLN A 60 4.61 11.69 11.29
N GLY A 61 5.77 11.47 11.93
CA GLY A 61 6.68 12.54 12.39
C GLY A 61 7.70 13.00 11.36
N LEU A 62 7.82 12.25 10.24
CA LEU A 62 8.92 12.37 9.29
C LEU A 62 9.07 13.77 8.69
N LYS A 63 7.96 14.36 8.24
CA LYS A 63 7.96 15.68 7.62
C LYS A 63 8.38 16.78 8.59
N ASN A 64 7.77 16.79 9.79
CA ASN A 64 8.09 17.76 10.83
C ASN A 64 9.54 17.63 11.28
N PHE A 65 10.05 16.40 11.39
CA PHE A 65 11.45 16.16 11.69
C PHE A 65 12.38 16.75 10.63
N MET A 66 12.08 16.54 9.34
CA MET A 66 12.88 17.12 8.24
C MET A 66 12.89 18.65 8.30
N GLN A 67 11.74 19.29 8.56
CA GLN A 67 11.67 20.74 8.74
C GLN A 67 12.50 21.18 9.95
N LYS A 68 12.44 20.45 11.07
CA LYS A 68 13.20 20.75 12.29
C LYS A 68 14.73 20.70 12.09
N ILE A 69 15.21 19.83 11.18
CA ILE A 69 16.65 19.76 10.82
C ILE A 69 17.03 20.70 9.66
N GLY A 70 16.13 21.61 9.24
CA GLY A 70 16.39 22.70 8.30
C GLY A 70 15.99 22.45 6.85
N TRP A 71 15.17 21.44 6.54
CA TRP A 71 14.64 21.24 5.18
C TRP A 71 13.39 22.12 4.97
N SER A 72 13.22 22.65 3.76
CA SER A 72 12.03 23.43 3.41
C SER A 72 10.77 22.56 3.41
N LEU A 73 9.60 23.20 3.55
CA LEU A 73 8.29 22.53 3.47
C LEU A 73 8.15 21.67 2.20
N VAL A 74 8.56 22.22 1.06
CA VAL A 74 8.50 21.55 -0.26
C VAL A 74 9.43 20.35 -0.30
N SER A 75 10.69 20.53 0.14
CA SER A 75 11.68 19.45 0.20
C SER A 75 11.24 18.33 1.14
N ALA A 76 10.75 18.66 2.32
CA ALA A 76 10.27 17.67 3.29
C ALA A 76 9.08 16.87 2.77
N SER A 77 8.08 17.52 2.16
CA SER A 77 6.93 16.86 1.54
C SER A 77 7.32 15.98 0.35
N ALA A 78 8.16 16.50 -0.56
CA ALA A 78 8.62 15.75 -1.74
C ALA A 78 9.49 14.55 -1.36
N LEU A 79 10.38 14.68 -0.38
CA LEU A 79 11.22 13.58 0.10
C LEU A 79 10.41 12.53 0.84
N LYS A 80 9.39 12.92 1.61
CA LYS A 80 8.47 11.98 2.25
C LYS A 80 7.76 11.11 1.20
N SER A 81 7.16 11.71 0.18
CA SER A 81 6.50 10.96 -0.90
C SER A 81 7.49 10.13 -1.72
N THR A 82 8.72 10.63 -1.93
CA THR A 82 9.79 9.86 -2.59
C THR A 82 10.19 8.64 -1.76
N TRP A 83 10.34 8.77 -0.44
CA TRP A 83 10.59 7.64 0.45
C TRP A 83 9.45 6.62 0.42
N THR A 84 8.20 7.08 0.50
CA THR A 84 7.01 6.24 0.36
C THR A 84 7.05 5.46 -0.97
N SER A 85 7.43 6.10 -2.08
CA SER A 85 7.53 5.41 -3.36
C SER A 85 8.56 4.28 -3.35
N ILE A 86 9.69 4.45 -2.66
CA ILE A 86 10.69 3.39 -2.50
C ILE A 86 10.14 2.25 -1.64
N CYS A 87 9.46 2.57 -0.53
CA CYS A 87 8.84 1.57 0.34
C CYS A 87 7.78 0.70 -0.36
N TYR A 88 7.14 1.22 -1.41
CA TYR A 88 6.16 0.49 -2.22
C TYR A 88 6.74 -0.17 -3.48
N LEU A 89 7.94 0.23 -3.92
CA LEU A 89 8.63 -0.44 -5.02
C LEU A 89 9.42 -1.67 -4.55
N THR A 90 10.10 -1.57 -3.41
CA THR A 90 10.99 -2.62 -2.89
C THR A 90 10.29 -3.97 -2.58
N PRO A 91 8.96 -4.05 -2.31
CA PRO A 91 8.22 -5.31 -2.23
C PRO A 91 8.33 -6.21 -3.46
N LEU A 92 8.49 -5.66 -4.66
CA LEU A 92 8.77 -6.43 -5.88
C LEU A 92 10.05 -7.24 -5.76
N PHE A 93 11.12 -6.60 -5.26
CA PHE A 93 12.40 -7.26 -5.02
C PHE A 93 12.31 -8.27 -3.87
N GLY A 94 11.60 -7.92 -2.80
CA GLY A 94 11.34 -8.81 -1.68
C GLY A 94 10.58 -10.08 -2.09
N ALA A 95 9.53 -9.96 -2.90
CA ALA A 95 8.79 -11.10 -3.45
C ALA A 95 9.67 -11.99 -4.34
N TYR A 96 10.48 -11.39 -5.22
CA TYR A 96 11.43 -12.12 -6.05
C TYR A 96 12.40 -12.96 -5.22
N LEU A 97 13.01 -12.38 -4.18
CA LEU A 97 13.94 -13.12 -3.32
C LEU A 97 13.26 -14.23 -2.53
N ALA A 98 12.03 -13.98 -2.06
CA ALA A 98 11.28 -14.94 -1.27
C ALA A 98 10.77 -16.12 -2.10
N ASP A 99 10.21 -15.87 -3.26
CA ASP A 99 9.57 -16.90 -4.07
C ASP A 99 10.60 -17.70 -4.92
N GLU A 100 11.71 -17.06 -5.37
CA GLU A 100 12.65 -17.70 -6.28
C GLU A 100 14.00 -18.11 -5.68
N ARG A 101 14.41 -17.53 -4.53
CA ARG A 101 15.80 -17.68 -4.06
C ARG A 101 15.92 -18.16 -2.62
N TRP A 102 15.42 -17.39 -1.65
CA TRP A 102 15.74 -17.57 -0.23
C TRP A 102 14.63 -18.24 0.59
N GLY A 103 13.39 -18.21 0.09
CA GLY A 103 12.19 -18.54 0.85
C GLY A 103 11.73 -17.37 1.75
N ARG A 104 10.44 -17.35 2.06
CA ARG A 104 9.80 -16.21 2.75
C ARG A 104 10.40 -15.89 4.11
N PHE A 105 10.59 -16.90 4.96
CA PHE A 105 11.14 -16.69 6.31
C PHE A 105 12.52 -16.02 6.31
N ARG A 106 13.46 -16.53 5.49
CA ARG A 106 14.82 -15.98 5.42
C ARG A 106 14.81 -14.55 4.87
N THR A 107 13.96 -14.28 3.90
CA THR A 107 13.80 -12.95 3.33
C THR A 107 13.28 -11.97 4.39
N ILE A 108 12.20 -12.31 5.11
CA ILE A 108 11.66 -11.47 6.19
C ILE A 108 12.71 -11.24 7.28
N LEU A 109 13.41 -12.28 7.71
CA LEU A 109 14.43 -12.18 8.76
C LEU A 109 15.58 -11.24 8.35
N THR A 110 16.14 -11.43 7.15
CA THR A 110 17.28 -10.64 6.67
C THR A 110 16.91 -9.18 6.54
N PHE A 111 15.77 -8.89 5.90
CA PHE A 111 15.31 -7.52 5.72
C PHE A 111 14.73 -6.91 7.00
N GLY A 112 14.22 -7.72 7.93
CA GLY A 112 13.83 -7.28 9.26
C GLY A 112 15.02 -6.78 10.08
N ILE A 113 16.14 -7.50 10.07
CA ILE A 113 17.39 -7.05 10.69
C ILE A 113 17.91 -5.77 10.02
N TRP A 114 17.86 -5.72 8.68
CA TRP A 114 18.25 -4.55 7.91
C TRP A 114 17.39 -3.32 8.26
N TYR A 115 16.08 -3.51 8.41
CA TYR A 115 15.15 -2.47 8.84
C TYR A 115 15.47 -1.97 10.25
N CYS A 116 15.74 -2.86 11.22
CA CYS A 116 16.17 -2.46 12.57
C CYS A 116 17.39 -1.53 12.54
N ILE A 117 18.40 -1.81 11.70
CA ILE A 117 19.57 -0.95 11.54
C ILE A 117 19.15 0.44 11.04
N GLY A 118 18.23 0.49 10.05
CA GLY A 118 17.66 1.75 9.56
C GLY A 118 16.96 2.56 10.63
N ASP A 119 16.10 1.91 11.43
CA ASP A 119 15.38 2.55 12.54
C ASP A 119 16.33 3.13 13.58
N PHE A 120 17.38 2.39 13.97
CA PHE A 120 18.39 2.90 14.89
C PHE A 120 19.15 4.10 14.32
N LEU A 121 19.49 4.10 13.02
CA LEU A 121 20.13 5.25 12.39
C LEU A 121 19.22 6.49 12.41
N VAL A 122 17.94 6.33 12.12
CA VAL A 122 16.95 7.42 12.18
C VAL A 122 16.78 7.90 13.62
N ALA A 123 16.73 6.99 14.61
CA ALA A 123 16.66 7.35 16.01
C ALA A 123 17.92 8.12 16.47
N ILE A 124 19.12 7.67 16.08
CA ILE A 124 20.37 8.36 16.38
C ILE A 124 20.39 9.76 15.76
N ALA A 125 19.95 9.90 14.50
CA ALA A 125 19.85 11.21 13.86
C ALA A 125 18.93 12.18 14.60
N ALA A 126 17.90 11.67 15.28
CA ALA A 126 16.95 12.46 16.06
C ALA A 126 17.45 12.81 17.48
N TYR A 127 18.67 12.44 17.86
CA TYR A 127 19.22 12.81 19.16
C TYR A 127 19.56 14.31 19.19
N PRO A 128 19.15 15.08 20.22
CA PRO A 128 19.20 16.55 20.23
C PRO A 128 20.55 17.15 19.85
N THR A 129 21.66 16.59 20.34
CA THR A 129 23.02 17.10 20.02
C THR A 129 23.42 16.81 18.56
N ILE A 130 22.90 15.74 17.94
CA ILE A 130 23.19 15.39 16.54
C ILE A 130 22.35 16.25 15.60
N MET A 131 21.11 16.55 15.98
CA MET A 131 20.19 17.37 15.18
C MET A 131 20.72 18.79 14.90
N THR A 132 21.59 19.33 15.78
CA THR A 132 22.16 20.68 15.62
C THR A 132 23.23 20.78 14.54
N ASP A 133 23.82 19.65 14.12
CA ASP A 133 24.87 19.60 13.10
C ASP A 133 24.32 19.01 11.79
N SER A 134 23.97 19.89 10.85
CA SER A 134 23.42 19.48 9.54
C SER A 134 24.37 18.59 8.72
N ALA A 135 25.67 18.69 8.91
CA ALA A 135 26.66 17.87 8.21
C ALA A 135 26.65 16.41 8.71
N VAL A 136 26.22 16.19 9.96
CA VAL A 136 26.16 14.87 10.59
C VAL A 136 24.75 14.27 10.49
N VAL A 137 23.71 15.06 10.84
CA VAL A 137 22.33 14.55 10.88
C VAL A 137 21.83 14.12 9.51
N ASN A 138 22.04 14.91 8.46
CA ASN A 138 21.47 14.64 7.13
C ASN A 138 21.98 13.31 6.54
N PRO A 139 23.29 12.99 6.48
CA PRO A 139 23.72 11.70 5.95
C PRO A 139 23.21 10.50 6.75
N ILE A 140 23.24 10.58 8.10
CA ILE A 140 22.77 9.48 8.96
C ILE A 140 21.27 9.25 8.73
N PHE A 141 20.49 10.33 8.73
CA PHE A 141 19.06 10.28 8.54
C PHE A 141 18.68 9.74 7.16
N ILE A 142 19.29 10.27 6.08
CA ILE A 142 19.00 9.83 4.70
C ILE A 142 19.37 8.36 4.51
N VAL A 143 20.52 7.92 4.98
CA VAL A 143 20.91 6.51 4.87
C VAL A 143 19.97 5.62 5.69
N GLY A 144 19.66 6.00 6.93
CA GLY A 144 18.72 5.27 7.78
C GLY A 144 17.34 5.16 7.14
N LEU A 145 16.81 6.28 6.63
CA LEU A 145 15.47 6.36 6.07
C LEU A 145 15.34 5.65 4.72
N PHE A 146 16.14 6.03 3.74
CA PHE A 146 15.99 5.55 2.34
C PHE A 146 16.61 4.17 2.12
N VAL A 147 17.82 3.96 2.63
CA VAL A 147 18.53 2.69 2.45
C VAL A 147 18.12 1.68 3.53
N GLY A 148 18.07 2.09 4.79
CA GLY A 148 17.69 1.22 5.90
C GLY A 148 16.22 0.82 5.83
N ILE A 149 15.33 1.76 6.14
CA ILE A 149 13.88 1.51 6.25
C ILE A 149 13.26 1.29 4.87
N GLY A 150 13.54 2.15 3.88
CA GLY A 150 12.92 2.09 2.56
C GLY A 150 13.14 0.77 1.83
N ILE A 151 14.35 0.20 1.93
CA ILE A 151 14.64 -1.12 1.37
C ILE A 151 14.13 -2.23 2.31
N GLY A 152 14.32 -2.08 3.62
CA GLY A 152 13.96 -3.08 4.61
C GLY A 152 12.47 -3.41 4.65
N THR A 153 11.61 -2.40 4.65
CA THR A 153 10.14 -2.58 4.71
C THR A 153 9.59 -3.33 3.48
N GLY A 154 10.22 -3.17 2.33
CA GLY A 154 9.72 -3.77 1.09
C GLY A 154 9.62 -5.28 1.14
N ALA A 155 10.65 -5.95 1.62
CA ALA A 155 10.63 -7.41 1.70
C ALA A 155 9.69 -7.93 2.80
N ILE A 156 9.37 -7.13 3.79
CA ILE A 156 8.47 -7.49 4.89
C ILE A 156 7.01 -7.38 4.43
N LYS A 157 6.62 -6.23 3.86
CA LYS A 157 5.23 -5.94 3.45
C LYS A 157 4.58 -7.02 2.59
N SER A 158 5.32 -7.58 1.62
CA SER A 158 4.78 -8.59 0.70
C SER A 158 4.83 -10.01 1.27
N ASN A 159 5.77 -10.29 2.17
CA ASN A 159 6.08 -11.66 2.57
C ASN A 159 5.48 -12.08 3.92
N VAL A 160 5.19 -11.16 4.84
CA VAL A 160 4.61 -11.50 6.15
C VAL A 160 3.19 -12.04 5.99
N ILE A 161 2.34 -11.35 5.19
CA ILE A 161 0.98 -11.80 4.93
C ILE A 161 0.95 -13.18 4.26
N THR A 162 1.85 -13.42 3.31
CA THR A 162 1.92 -14.69 2.58
C THR A 162 2.52 -15.80 3.44
N LEU A 163 3.53 -15.52 4.28
CA LEU A 163 4.05 -16.49 5.24
C LEU A 163 2.95 -17.00 6.18
N GLY A 164 2.09 -16.10 6.67
CA GLY A 164 0.98 -16.52 7.53
C GLY A 164 -0.10 -17.30 6.80
N ALA A 165 -0.42 -16.92 5.57
CA ALA A 165 -1.39 -17.65 4.74
C ALA A 165 -0.91 -19.07 4.37
N ASP A 166 0.40 -19.28 4.28
CA ASP A 166 1.02 -20.59 4.00
C ASP A 166 0.96 -21.55 5.19
N GLN A 167 0.63 -21.07 6.38
CA GLN A 167 0.56 -21.92 7.57
C GLN A 167 -0.67 -22.84 7.57
N PHE A 168 -1.68 -22.53 6.77
CA PHE A 168 -2.95 -23.27 6.74
C PHE A 168 -2.94 -24.36 5.66
N ASP A 169 -3.40 -25.56 6.06
CA ASP A 169 -3.58 -26.68 5.14
C ASP A 169 -4.80 -26.40 4.21
N PRO A 170 -4.58 -26.32 2.89
CA PRO A 170 -5.67 -26.06 1.96
C PRO A 170 -6.66 -27.23 1.83
N TYR A 171 -6.34 -28.42 2.36
CA TYR A 171 -7.16 -29.62 2.31
C TYR A 171 -7.99 -29.84 3.58
N ASP A 172 -7.70 -29.09 4.67
CA ASP A 172 -8.49 -29.13 5.90
C ASP A 172 -9.53 -27.98 5.91
N PRO A 173 -10.85 -28.28 5.81
CA PRO A 173 -11.89 -27.25 5.78
C PRO A 173 -11.87 -26.33 7.01
N SER A 174 -11.45 -26.82 8.18
CA SER A 174 -11.37 -26.01 9.39
C SER A 174 -10.20 -25.01 9.33
N GLU A 175 -9.09 -25.37 8.71
CA GLU A 175 -7.95 -24.49 8.53
C GLU A 175 -8.21 -23.47 7.41
N VAL A 176 -8.94 -23.84 6.35
CA VAL A 176 -9.40 -22.91 5.30
C VAL A 176 -10.24 -21.78 5.92
N GLN A 177 -11.19 -22.11 6.80
CA GLN A 177 -11.99 -21.10 7.51
C GLN A 177 -11.12 -20.21 8.43
N GLN A 178 -10.13 -20.79 9.13
CA GLN A 178 -9.18 -20.02 9.95
C GLN A 178 -8.32 -19.09 9.09
N LYS A 179 -7.99 -19.46 7.87
CA LYS A 179 -7.25 -18.62 6.91
C LYS A 179 -8.01 -17.36 6.53
N GLU A 180 -9.33 -17.45 6.32
CA GLU A 180 -10.17 -16.25 6.10
C GLU A 180 -10.13 -15.31 7.31
N SER A 181 -10.27 -15.88 8.51
CA SER A 181 -10.13 -15.12 9.76
C SER A 181 -8.74 -14.50 9.93
N TYR A 182 -7.69 -15.19 9.50
CA TYR A 182 -6.31 -14.67 9.54
C TYR A 182 -6.17 -13.35 8.77
N PHE A 183 -6.72 -13.23 7.57
CA PHE A 183 -6.67 -11.98 6.82
C PHE A 183 -7.41 -10.83 7.52
N SER A 184 -8.52 -11.12 8.19
CA SER A 184 -9.25 -10.14 8.99
C SER A 184 -8.42 -9.65 10.18
N TYR A 185 -7.78 -10.57 10.93
CA TYR A 185 -6.89 -10.20 12.04
C TYR A 185 -5.63 -9.48 11.55
N PHE A 186 -5.09 -9.87 10.39
CA PHE A 186 -3.95 -9.20 9.78
C PHE A 186 -4.27 -7.72 9.49
N TYR A 187 -5.42 -7.47 8.88
CA TYR A 187 -5.90 -6.12 8.62
C TYR A 187 -6.18 -5.34 9.91
N PHE A 188 -6.73 -6.00 10.93
CA PHE A 188 -6.91 -5.41 12.26
C PHE A 188 -5.58 -4.97 12.88
N CYS A 189 -4.53 -5.78 12.80
CA CYS A 189 -3.19 -5.44 13.29
C CYS A 189 -2.60 -4.20 12.58
N ILE A 190 -2.81 -4.06 11.26
CA ILE A 190 -2.40 -2.87 10.51
C ILE A 190 -3.05 -1.61 11.11
N ASN A 191 -4.37 -1.64 11.29
CA ASN A 191 -5.12 -0.48 11.77
C ASN A 191 -4.83 -0.14 13.24
N VAL A 192 -4.60 -1.13 14.10
CA VAL A 192 -4.18 -0.89 15.48
C VAL A 192 -2.78 -0.26 15.52
N GLY A 193 -1.84 -0.78 14.72
CA GLY A 193 -0.48 -0.23 14.64
C GLY A 193 -0.48 1.22 14.15
N SER A 194 -1.22 1.53 13.09
CA SER A 194 -1.35 2.90 12.57
C SER A 194 -2.07 3.82 13.56
N GLY A 195 -3.16 3.36 14.19
CA GLY A 195 -3.92 4.13 15.17
C GLY A 195 -3.09 4.55 16.39
N VAL A 196 -2.27 3.63 16.95
CA VAL A 196 -1.33 3.94 18.04
C VAL A 196 -0.27 4.94 17.58
N SER A 197 0.23 4.80 16.35
CA SER A 197 1.26 5.67 15.80
C SER A 197 0.74 7.09 15.58
N TYR A 198 -0.38 7.26 14.90
CA TYR A 198 -0.98 8.58 14.69
C TYR A 198 -1.54 9.18 15.99
N GLY A 199 -2.13 8.38 16.88
CA GLY A 199 -2.72 8.86 18.14
C GLY A 199 -1.68 9.23 19.18
N TYR A 200 -0.78 8.31 19.53
CA TYR A 200 0.15 8.48 20.67
C TYR A 200 1.54 8.91 20.23
N LEU A 201 2.15 8.23 19.25
CA LEU A 201 3.53 8.52 18.88
C LEU A 201 3.68 9.90 18.23
N SER A 202 2.64 10.42 17.56
CA SER A 202 2.66 11.79 17.03
C SER A 202 2.76 12.84 18.15
N VAL A 203 1.98 12.64 19.23
CA VAL A 203 2.03 13.51 20.41
C VAL A 203 3.39 13.41 21.09
N LEU A 204 3.92 12.20 21.25
CA LEU A 204 5.25 11.98 21.85
C LEU A 204 6.36 12.68 21.04
N CYS A 205 6.27 12.69 19.70
CA CYS A 205 7.23 13.39 18.84
C CYS A 205 7.33 14.88 19.14
N VAL A 206 6.20 15.55 19.29
CA VAL A 206 6.14 17.03 19.37
C VAL A 206 6.20 17.51 20.81
N ASP A 207 5.37 16.94 21.68
CA ASP A 207 5.18 17.43 23.05
C ASP A 207 6.04 16.67 24.08
N GLY A 208 6.61 15.51 23.71
CA GLY A 208 7.22 14.60 24.68
C GLY A 208 6.18 13.95 25.60
N SER A 209 6.58 13.66 26.83
CA SER A 209 5.71 13.11 27.89
C SER A 209 6.15 13.61 29.26
N ALA A 210 5.43 13.22 30.33
CA ALA A 210 5.80 13.58 31.70
C ALA A 210 7.23 13.16 32.11
N GLN A 211 7.76 12.09 31.47
CA GLN A 211 9.10 11.57 31.75
C GLN A 211 10.11 11.91 30.62
N ILE A 212 9.64 12.33 29.45
CA ILE A 212 10.46 12.59 28.26
C ILE A 212 10.27 14.05 27.86
N PRO A 213 11.27 14.92 28.04
CA PRO A 213 11.20 16.31 27.58
C PRO A 213 10.94 16.39 26.05
N ALA A 214 10.24 17.42 25.60
CA ALA A 214 9.88 17.61 24.19
C ALA A 214 11.08 17.64 23.23
N GLU A 215 12.25 18.10 23.71
CA GLU A 215 13.50 18.07 22.93
C GLU A 215 13.95 16.66 22.53
N TYR A 216 13.61 15.63 23.34
CA TYR A 216 13.89 14.22 23.09
C TYR A 216 12.70 13.50 22.44
N GLY A 217 11.59 14.17 22.11
CA GLY A 217 10.37 13.54 21.62
C GLY A 217 10.56 12.72 20.35
N TYR A 218 11.26 13.26 19.34
CA TYR A 218 11.57 12.52 18.10
C TYR A 218 12.52 11.35 18.37
N PHE A 219 13.59 11.56 19.17
CA PHE A 219 14.51 10.51 19.53
C PHE A 219 13.79 9.34 20.24
N ALA A 220 12.96 9.66 21.23
CA ALA A 220 12.21 8.65 21.98
C ALA A 220 11.24 7.87 21.09
N THR A 221 10.50 8.56 20.23
CA THR A 221 9.56 7.94 19.30
C THR A 221 10.27 7.00 18.34
N TYR A 222 11.34 7.46 17.68
CA TYR A 222 12.07 6.63 16.72
C TYR A 222 12.82 5.49 17.40
N MET A 223 13.28 5.68 18.65
CA MET A 223 13.87 4.62 19.46
C MET A 223 12.83 3.56 19.86
N ILE A 224 11.59 3.97 20.20
CA ILE A 224 10.48 3.04 20.44
C ILE A 224 10.21 2.23 19.17
N CYS A 225 10.14 2.87 18.00
CA CYS A 225 9.97 2.18 16.72
C CYS A 225 11.08 1.15 16.47
N ALA A 226 12.34 1.52 16.70
CA ALA A 226 13.49 0.61 16.56
C ALA A 226 13.38 -0.60 17.52
N CYS A 227 13.05 -0.35 18.80
CA CYS A 227 12.90 -1.40 19.80
C CYS A 227 11.74 -2.35 19.45
N VAL A 228 10.62 -1.81 18.98
CA VAL A 228 9.44 -2.58 18.55
C VAL A 228 9.78 -3.43 17.32
N MET A 229 10.56 -2.90 16.38
CA MET A 229 11.01 -3.66 15.23
C MET A 229 11.97 -4.80 15.61
N VAL A 230 12.88 -4.57 16.57
CA VAL A 230 13.71 -5.65 17.15
C VAL A 230 12.83 -6.72 17.78
N LEU A 231 11.80 -6.31 18.55
CA LEU A 231 10.83 -7.25 19.13
C LEU A 231 10.13 -8.07 18.05
N ALA A 232 9.73 -7.45 16.93
CA ALA A 232 9.14 -8.16 15.79
C ALA A 232 10.06 -9.27 15.26
N VAL A 233 11.34 -8.96 15.06
CA VAL A 233 12.35 -9.94 14.60
C VAL A 233 12.54 -11.07 15.61
N VAL A 234 12.59 -10.75 16.91
CA VAL A 234 12.69 -11.75 17.98
C VAL A 234 11.46 -12.66 18.00
N VAL A 235 10.25 -12.10 17.93
CA VAL A 235 8.98 -12.86 17.88
C VAL A 235 8.93 -13.76 16.65
N LEU A 236 9.36 -13.28 15.48
CA LEU A 236 9.48 -14.09 14.27
C LEU A 236 10.40 -15.32 14.50
N CYS A 237 11.55 -15.12 15.14
CA CYS A 237 12.49 -16.18 15.45
C CYS A 237 11.95 -17.19 16.48
N ILE A 238 11.21 -16.71 17.50
CA ILE A 238 10.58 -17.61 18.49
C ILE A 238 9.57 -18.54 17.81
N GLY A 239 8.81 -18.01 16.83
CA GLY A 239 7.86 -18.79 16.04
C GLY A 239 8.47 -19.82 15.11
N TYR A 240 9.77 -19.74 14.81
CA TYR A 240 10.46 -20.54 13.77
C TYR A 240 10.14 -22.04 13.78
N ARG A 241 10.14 -22.66 14.96
CA ARG A 241 9.89 -24.11 15.11
C ARG A 241 8.43 -24.52 14.89
N ARG A 242 7.53 -23.56 14.73
CA ARG A 242 6.09 -23.78 14.52
C ARG A 242 5.67 -23.60 13.07
N TYR A 243 6.49 -22.89 12.28
CA TYR A 243 6.14 -22.54 10.90
C TYR A 243 6.33 -23.71 9.95
N VAL A 244 5.43 -23.78 8.97
CA VAL A 244 5.59 -24.59 7.76
C VAL A 244 6.30 -23.71 6.72
N PHE A 245 7.37 -24.24 6.14
CA PHE A 245 8.16 -23.51 5.15
C PHE A 245 7.90 -24.11 3.77
N GLN A 246 7.41 -23.28 2.87
CA GLN A 246 7.34 -23.65 1.46
C GLN A 246 8.72 -23.42 0.82
N PRO A 247 9.26 -24.42 0.09
CA PRO A 247 10.51 -24.23 -0.63
C PRO A 247 10.33 -23.19 -1.72
N PRO A 248 11.36 -22.36 -2.03
CA PRO A 248 11.33 -21.48 -3.18
C PRO A 248 11.18 -22.34 -4.44
N ASN A 249 10.07 -22.21 -5.12
CA ASN A 249 9.72 -23.21 -6.16
C ASN A 249 9.35 -22.61 -7.51
N ASP A 250 9.14 -21.31 -7.63
CA ASP A 250 8.64 -20.76 -8.87
C ASP A 250 9.49 -19.58 -9.37
N ARG A 251 10.05 -19.76 -10.56
CA ARG A 251 10.74 -18.69 -11.28
C ARG A 251 9.73 -17.81 -12.03
N SER A 252 8.57 -17.55 -11.44
CA SER A 252 7.45 -16.86 -12.09
C SER A 252 7.83 -15.45 -12.51
N ILE A 253 8.48 -14.68 -11.64
CA ILE A 253 8.87 -13.29 -11.91
C ILE A 253 9.97 -13.24 -12.98
N SER A 254 11.04 -14.05 -12.81
CA SER A 254 12.13 -14.13 -13.78
C SER A 254 11.64 -14.59 -15.17
N MET A 255 10.70 -15.53 -15.19
CA MET A 255 10.12 -16.03 -16.43
C MET A 255 9.26 -14.94 -17.11
N MET A 256 8.49 -14.19 -16.35
CA MET A 256 7.69 -13.07 -16.88
C MET A 256 8.56 -11.98 -17.49
N CYS A 257 9.67 -11.63 -16.83
CA CYS A 257 10.64 -10.70 -17.38
C CYS A 257 11.23 -11.22 -18.69
N ARG A 258 11.57 -12.53 -18.77
CA ARG A 258 12.10 -13.16 -20.00
C ARG A 258 11.05 -13.18 -21.10
N LEU A 259 9.79 -13.53 -20.79
CA LEU A 259 8.71 -13.56 -21.76
C LEU A 259 8.40 -12.16 -22.28
N GLY A 260 8.29 -11.16 -21.38
CA GLY A 260 8.11 -9.77 -21.76
C GLY A 260 9.24 -9.26 -22.66
N TRP A 261 10.50 -9.56 -22.30
CA TRP A 261 11.68 -9.19 -23.08
C TRP A 261 11.72 -9.88 -24.44
N ALA A 262 11.47 -11.19 -24.52
CA ALA A 262 11.42 -11.92 -25.78
C ALA A 262 10.31 -11.37 -26.69
N ASN A 263 9.14 -11.08 -26.14
CA ASN A 263 8.02 -10.51 -26.88
C ASN A 263 8.29 -9.09 -27.39
N ALA A 264 9.03 -8.27 -26.60
CA ALA A 264 9.43 -6.92 -27.01
C ALA A 264 10.31 -6.90 -28.28
N HIS A 265 11.07 -7.96 -28.54
CA HIS A 265 11.87 -8.09 -29.75
C HIS A 265 11.07 -8.60 -30.96
N GLN A 266 9.90 -9.19 -30.72
CA GLN A 266 9.10 -9.83 -31.77
C GLN A 266 7.89 -8.98 -32.19
N THR A 267 7.37 -8.16 -31.27
CA THR A 267 6.14 -7.40 -31.49
C THR A 267 6.26 -5.95 -31.05
N ARG A 268 5.57 -5.04 -31.81
CA ARG A 268 5.52 -3.61 -31.46
C ARG A 268 4.85 -3.37 -30.11
N ASP A 269 3.75 -4.07 -29.82
CA ASP A 269 2.97 -3.85 -28.60
C ASP A 269 3.73 -4.38 -27.37
N GLY A 270 4.45 -5.51 -27.53
CA GLY A 270 5.39 -5.99 -26.51
C GLY A 270 6.52 -5.01 -26.23
N PHE A 271 7.07 -4.38 -27.27
CA PHE A 271 8.08 -3.32 -27.11
C PHE A 271 7.52 -2.12 -26.35
N ILE A 272 6.30 -1.65 -26.68
CA ILE A 272 5.63 -0.55 -25.98
C ILE A 272 5.42 -0.89 -24.51
N LEU A 273 4.97 -2.12 -24.20
CA LEU A 273 4.75 -2.58 -22.82
C LEU A 273 6.03 -2.52 -21.99
N VAL A 274 7.13 -3.02 -22.53
CA VAL A 274 8.44 -3.02 -21.84
C VAL A 274 8.98 -1.60 -21.70
N CYS A 275 8.91 -0.78 -22.75
CA CYS A 275 9.34 0.63 -22.69
C CYS A 275 8.52 1.41 -21.66
N ALA A 276 7.20 1.20 -21.57
CA ALA A 276 6.34 1.83 -20.59
C ALA A 276 6.75 1.45 -19.14
N THR A 277 7.09 0.19 -18.91
CA THR A 277 7.58 -0.25 -17.61
C THR A 277 8.93 0.39 -17.26
N PHE A 278 9.83 0.51 -18.23
CA PHE A 278 11.10 1.24 -18.04
C PHE A 278 10.91 2.73 -17.80
N CYS A 279 9.90 3.37 -18.42
CA CYS A 279 9.55 4.76 -18.13
C CYS A 279 9.18 4.96 -16.67
N PHE A 280 8.40 4.05 -16.05
CA PHE A 280 8.10 4.12 -14.65
C PHE A 280 9.35 3.99 -13.76
N LEU A 281 10.25 3.04 -14.07
CA LEU A 281 11.51 2.88 -13.32
C LEU A 281 12.43 4.10 -13.47
N ALA A 282 12.50 4.67 -14.66
CA ALA A 282 13.26 5.89 -14.90
C ALA A 282 12.65 7.09 -14.16
N ALA A 283 11.30 7.18 -14.09
CA ALA A 283 10.61 8.22 -13.35
C ALA A 283 11.00 8.22 -11.88
N LEU A 284 11.15 7.03 -11.25
CA LEU A 284 11.60 6.93 -9.86
C LEU A 284 13.00 7.55 -9.68
N VAL A 285 13.95 7.16 -10.53
CA VAL A 285 15.34 7.68 -10.45
C VAL A 285 15.37 9.19 -10.63
N VAL A 286 14.64 9.69 -11.61
CA VAL A 286 14.54 11.12 -11.90
C VAL A 286 13.84 11.87 -10.75
N ASN A 287 12.80 11.29 -10.14
CA ASN A 287 12.11 11.89 -9.01
C ASN A 287 13.00 11.95 -7.75
N VAL A 288 13.80 10.92 -7.48
CA VAL A 288 14.78 10.98 -6.39
C VAL A 288 15.75 12.16 -6.60
N ILE A 289 16.30 12.33 -7.80
CA ILE A 289 17.17 13.47 -8.12
C ILE A 289 16.41 14.78 -7.93
N SER A 290 15.18 14.87 -8.42
CA SER A 290 14.32 16.05 -8.27
C SER A 290 14.13 16.46 -6.83
N ALA A 291 13.72 15.50 -5.97
CA ALA A 291 13.43 15.75 -4.55
C ALA A 291 14.68 16.24 -3.76
N PHE A 292 15.88 15.73 -4.08
CA PHE A 292 17.13 16.20 -3.46
C PHE A 292 17.71 17.48 -4.05
N THR A 293 17.12 18.01 -5.12
CA THR A 293 17.62 19.21 -5.81
C THR A 293 16.60 20.34 -5.88
N VAL A 294 15.45 20.20 -5.22
CA VAL A 294 14.37 21.20 -5.26
C VAL A 294 14.83 22.58 -4.75
N ASP A 295 15.63 22.65 -3.70
CA ASP A 295 16.16 23.89 -3.15
C ASP A 295 17.36 24.46 -3.93
N LYS A 296 17.78 23.78 -5.02
CA LYS A 296 18.90 24.21 -5.88
C LYS A 296 18.43 24.94 -7.14
N GLY A 297 17.50 25.87 -6.99
CA GLY A 297 16.94 26.66 -8.08
C GLY A 297 16.00 25.87 -8.99
N ASN A 298 16.08 26.05 -10.32
CA ASN A 298 15.17 25.41 -11.26
C ASN A 298 15.48 23.92 -11.57
N VAL A 299 16.55 23.35 -11.02
CA VAL A 299 17.01 21.99 -11.35
C VAL A 299 15.98 20.95 -10.92
N GLY A 300 15.49 21.02 -9.68
CA GLY A 300 14.46 20.13 -9.16
C GLY A 300 13.20 20.18 -10.02
N ASN A 301 12.74 21.37 -10.41
CA ASN A 301 11.55 21.54 -11.26
C ASN A 301 11.72 20.87 -12.64
N ILE A 302 12.89 20.99 -13.27
CA ILE A 302 13.14 20.35 -14.57
C ILE A 302 13.05 18.82 -14.46
N PHE A 303 13.70 18.23 -13.46
CA PHE A 303 13.62 16.79 -13.23
C PHE A 303 12.20 16.35 -12.86
N SER A 304 11.44 17.14 -12.10
CA SER A 304 10.05 16.90 -11.79
C SER A 304 9.17 16.83 -13.06
N TYR A 305 9.33 17.77 -14.00
CA TYR A 305 8.61 17.70 -15.29
C TYR A 305 9.00 16.46 -16.11
N ILE A 306 10.28 16.08 -16.12
CA ILE A 306 10.72 14.84 -16.79
C ILE A 306 10.07 13.61 -16.13
N ALA A 307 10.05 13.55 -14.80
CA ALA A 307 9.40 12.45 -14.08
C ALA A 307 7.90 12.37 -14.40
N ALA A 308 7.19 13.51 -14.44
CA ALA A 308 5.78 13.56 -14.83
C ALA A 308 5.55 12.99 -16.23
N VAL A 309 6.34 13.39 -17.20
CA VAL A 309 6.25 12.89 -18.60
C VAL A 309 6.51 11.39 -18.66
N LEU A 310 7.49 10.89 -17.90
CA LEU A 310 7.82 9.47 -17.86
C LEU A 310 6.68 8.64 -17.24
N VAL A 311 6.08 9.11 -16.14
CA VAL A 311 4.91 8.43 -15.54
C VAL A 311 3.74 8.42 -16.50
N LEU A 312 3.46 9.55 -17.17
CA LEU A 312 2.38 9.63 -18.15
C LEU A 312 2.62 8.70 -19.34
N ALA A 313 3.84 8.63 -19.86
CA ALA A 313 4.21 7.71 -20.93
C ALA A 313 4.02 6.24 -20.49
N GLY A 314 4.37 5.91 -19.24
CA GLY A 314 4.13 4.61 -18.65
C GLY A 314 2.64 4.26 -18.58
N ILE A 315 1.80 5.18 -18.09
CA ILE A 315 0.33 5.00 -18.02
C ILE A 315 -0.23 4.76 -19.42
N VAL A 316 0.08 5.62 -20.38
CA VAL A 316 -0.42 5.50 -21.75
C VAL A 316 0.02 4.18 -22.39
N GLY A 317 1.28 3.78 -22.21
CA GLY A 317 1.80 2.53 -22.76
C GLY A 317 1.14 1.28 -22.14
N TRP A 318 0.92 1.26 -20.83
CA TRP A 318 0.24 0.14 -20.17
C TRP A 318 -1.25 0.08 -20.55
N VAL A 319 -1.93 1.22 -20.63
CA VAL A 319 -3.31 1.28 -21.10
C VAL A 319 -3.41 0.81 -22.56
N TYR A 320 -2.49 1.20 -23.42
CA TYR A 320 -2.47 0.80 -24.82
C TYR A 320 -2.23 -0.71 -24.97
N ALA A 321 -1.15 -1.25 -24.40
CA ALA A 321 -0.77 -2.65 -24.51
C ALA A 321 -1.78 -3.59 -23.83
N GLY A 322 -2.41 -3.17 -22.74
CA GLY A 322 -3.37 -3.96 -22.00
C GLY A 322 -4.74 -4.12 -22.68
N GLN A 323 -5.08 -3.31 -23.70
CA GLN A 323 -6.36 -3.43 -24.42
C GLN A 323 -6.42 -4.64 -25.35
N SER A 324 -5.28 -5.13 -25.84
CA SER A 324 -5.20 -6.31 -26.70
C SER A 324 -4.01 -7.15 -26.29
N GLN A 325 -4.21 -8.43 -25.98
CA GLN A 325 -3.16 -9.35 -25.53
C GLN A 325 -2.73 -10.34 -26.63
N SER A 326 -3.27 -10.22 -27.84
CA SER A 326 -2.99 -11.14 -28.97
C SER A 326 -1.51 -11.11 -29.41
N PHE A 327 -0.81 -10.00 -29.17
CA PHE A 327 0.61 -9.87 -29.46
C PHE A 327 1.50 -10.84 -28.67
N LEU A 328 1.00 -11.39 -27.56
CA LEU A 328 1.72 -12.37 -26.74
C LEU A 328 1.65 -13.80 -27.33
N ASP A 329 0.71 -14.07 -28.24
CA ASP A 329 0.55 -15.41 -28.83
C ASP A 329 1.76 -15.90 -29.59
N VAL A 330 2.54 -15.00 -30.19
CA VAL A 330 3.78 -15.31 -30.90
C VAL A 330 4.80 -16.03 -30.00
N SER A 331 4.71 -15.83 -28.68
CA SER A 331 5.60 -16.46 -27.71
C SER A 331 5.21 -17.88 -27.31
N LYS A 332 4.00 -18.35 -27.72
CA LYS A 332 3.50 -19.69 -27.41
C LYS A 332 4.24 -20.79 -28.18
N SER A 333 4.47 -21.92 -27.53
CA SER A 333 5.08 -23.10 -28.17
C SER A 333 4.22 -23.63 -29.34
N SER A 334 2.91 -23.58 -29.23
CA SER A 334 1.96 -23.94 -30.30
C SER A 334 2.06 -23.04 -31.55
N MET A 335 2.59 -21.83 -31.39
CA MET A 335 2.78 -20.85 -32.47
C MET A 335 4.27 -20.72 -32.91
N GLY A 336 5.13 -21.64 -32.45
CA GLY A 336 6.57 -21.63 -32.75
C GLY A 336 7.43 -20.81 -31.78
N GLY A 337 6.86 -20.31 -30.69
CA GLY A 337 7.58 -19.64 -29.61
C GLY A 337 8.25 -20.62 -28.66
N THR A 338 8.95 -20.07 -27.65
CA THR A 338 9.77 -20.85 -26.70
C THR A 338 9.11 -21.07 -25.34
N PHE A 339 7.91 -20.53 -25.11
CA PHE A 339 7.22 -20.58 -23.83
C PHE A 339 5.99 -21.49 -23.90
N ASP A 340 5.74 -22.17 -22.79
CA ASP A 340 4.55 -22.99 -22.63
C ASP A 340 3.26 -22.14 -22.75
N ASP A 341 2.27 -22.69 -23.46
CA ASP A 341 1.04 -21.96 -23.80
C ASP A 341 0.26 -21.53 -22.55
N GLU A 342 0.19 -22.39 -21.52
CA GLU A 342 -0.50 -22.08 -20.26
C GLU A 342 0.15 -20.89 -19.55
N ARG A 343 1.48 -20.81 -19.57
CA ARG A 343 2.22 -19.68 -19.00
C ARG A 343 1.98 -18.37 -19.72
N VAL A 344 1.94 -18.42 -21.06
CA VAL A 344 1.62 -17.25 -21.89
C VAL A 344 0.20 -16.78 -21.62
N GLU A 345 -0.76 -17.69 -21.51
CA GLU A 345 -2.15 -17.35 -21.15
C GLU A 345 -2.26 -16.74 -19.74
N GLY A 346 -1.51 -17.25 -18.78
CA GLY A 346 -1.39 -16.64 -17.46
C GLY A 346 -0.88 -15.19 -17.52
N TYR A 347 0.17 -14.95 -18.32
CA TYR A 347 0.73 -13.61 -18.52
C TYR A 347 -0.24 -12.67 -19.22
N LYS A 348 -1.01 -13.14 -20.21
CA LYS A 348 -2.08 -12.37 -20.85
C LYS A 348 -3.12 -11.87 -19.84
N LYS A 349 -3.51 -12.73 -18.89
CA LYS A 349 -4.43 -12.34 -17.81
C LYS A 349 -3.85 -11.21 -16.97
N LEU A 350 -2.55 -11.25 -16.63
CA LEU A 350 -1.88 -10.17 -15.92
C LEU A 350 -1.84 -8.88 -16.76
N VAL A 351 -1.43 -8.97 -18.04
CA VAL A 351 -1.36 -7.80 -18.93
C VAL A 351 -2.72 -7.15 -19.13
N ARG A 352 -3.81 -7.93 -19.15
CA ARG A 352 -5.18 -7.43 -19.23
C ARG A 352 -5.58 -6.53 -18.05
N VAL A 353 -4.98 -6.73 -16.88
CA VAL A 353 -5.27 -5.94 -15.67
C VAL A 353 -4.49 -4.62 -15.64
N LEU A 354 -3.41 -4.50 -16.41
CA LEU A 354 -2.54 -3.32 -16.39
C LEU A 354 -3.25 -1.98 -16.68
N PRO A 355 -4.25 -1.89 -17.59
CA PRO A 355 -5.00 -0.64 -17.77
C PRO A 355 -5.74 -0.20 -16.51
N TYR A 356 -6.37 -1.14 -15.80
CA TYR A 356 -7.01 -0.84 -14.52
C TYR A 356 -5.96 -0.34 -13.50
N ALA A 357 -4.86 -1.08 -13.35
CA ALA A 357 -3.76 -0.71 -12.48
C ALA A 357 -3.20 0.69 -12.82
N ALA A 358 -3.01 1.00 -14.09
CA ALA A 358 -2.52 2.31 -14.53
C ALA A 358 -3.43 3.48 -14.09
N PHE A 359 -4.75 3.30 -14.14
CA PHE A 359 -5.69 4.32 -13.67
C PHE A 359 -5.67 4.51 -12.15
N THR A 360 -5.28 3.49 -11.38
CA THR A 360 -5.12 3.63 -9.92
C THR A 360 -3.90 4.44 -9.50
N ILE A 361 -2.96 4.74 -10.40
CA ILE A 361 -1.81 5.62 -10.10
C ILE A 361 -2.29 7.00 -9.67
N ILE A 362 -3.26 7.57 -10.38
CA ILE A 362 -3.80 8.92 -10.05
C ILE A 362 -4.58 8.88 -8.74
N TRP A 363 -5.29 7.80 -8.45
CA TRP A 363 -5.90 7.57 -7.15
C TRP A 363 -4.83 7.54 -6.03
N ASN A 364 -3.75 6.78 -6.21
CA ASN A 364 -2.68 6.72 -5.22
C ASN A 364 -1.99 8.08 -5.03
N CYS A 365 -1.91 8.93 -6.06
CA CYS A 365 -1.45 10.31 -5.92
C CYS A 365 -2.41 11.14 -5.04
N ALA A 366 -3.72 10.98 -5.18
CA ALA A 366 -4.69 11.63 -4.32
C ALA A 366 -4.62 11.10 -2.88
N TYR A 367 -4.43 9.80 -2.70
CA TYR A 367 -4.27 9.16 -1.40
C TYR A 367 -3.03 9.65 -0.64
N ASP A 368 -1.88 9.73 -1.31
CA ASP A 368 -0.61 10.15 -0.71
C ASP A 368 -0.61 11.64 -0.27
N GLN A 369 -1.61 12.44 -0.70
CA GLN A 369 -1.80 13.80 -0.19
C GLN A 369 -2.09 13.82 1.32
N THR A 370 -2.71 12.77 1.87
CA THR A 370 -3.03 12.64 3.30
C THR A 370 -1.78 12.77 4.16
N ASP A 371 -0.72 12.10 3.77
CA ASP A 371 0.55 12.08 4.50
C ASP A 371 1.49 13.24 4.12
N ALA A 372 1.38 13.76 2.90
CA ALA A 372 2.27 14.80 2.40
C ALA A 372 1.74 16.22 2.68
N ASN A 373 0.62 16.59 2.06
CA ASN A 373 0.18 17.97 2.00
C ASN A 373 -1.03 18.28 2.90
N PHE A 374 -1.93 17.31 3.20
CA PHE A 374 -2.99 17.52 4.17
C PHE A 374 -2.43 17.77 5.58
N GLN A 375 -1.35 17.08 5.94
CA GLN A 375 -0.64 17.36 7.18
C GLN A 375 -0.20 18.82 7.25
N SER A 376 0.27 19.42 6.13
CA SER A 376 0.71 20.82 6.08
C SER A 376 -0.43 21.80 6.38
N ILE A 377 -1.57 21.65 5.70
CA ILE A 377 -2.71 22.54 5.90
C ILE A 377 -3.32 22.36 7.29
N THR A 378 -3.29 21.14 7.83
CA THR A 378 -3.79 20.87 9.19
C THR A 378 -2.91 21.52 10.26
N GLN A 379 -1.59 21.53 10.07
CA GLN A 379 -0.65 22.14 11.02
C GLN A 379 -0.86 23.64 11.22
N GLN A 380 -1.39 24.32 10.22
CA GLN A 380 -1.72 25.75 10.31
C GLN A 380 -3.20 26.04 10.64
N CYS A 381 -3.97 25.04 11.10
CA CYS A 381 -5.26 25.27 11.78
C CYS A 381 -5.03 25.58 13.28
N ASP A 382 -6.07 26.06 13.96
CA ASP A 382 -6.05 26.15 15.42
C ASP A 382 -6.06 24.74 16.03
N LEU A 383 -4.91 24.31 16.51
CA LEU A 383 -4.66 22.95 17.06
C LEU A 383 -4.90 22.91 18.57
N ARG A 384 -5.26 24.03 19.23
CA ARG A 384 -5.46 24.10 20.68
C ARG A 384 -6.66 23.26 21.10
N LEU A 385 -6.53 22.62 22.26
CA LEU A 385 -7.63 21.87 22.88
C LEU A 385 -8.64 22.80 23.55
N ASP A 386 -8.17 23.91 24.12
CA ASP A 386 -9.00 25.00 24.64
C ASP A 386 -8.70 26.27 23.84
N THR A 387 -9.64 26.68 23.01
CA THR A 387 -9.51 27.88 22.16
C THR A 387 -9.53 29.19 22.94
N SER A 388 -9.98 29.17 24.21
CA SER A 388 -10.02 30.36 25.08
C SER A 388 -8.66 30.67 25.73
N ASP A 389 -7.73 29.71 25.78
CA ASP A 389 -6.39 29.83 26.35
C ASP A 389 -5.34 29.87 25.23
N PRO A 390 -4.60 30.98 25.03
CA PRO A 390 -3.53 31.06 24.05
C PRO A 390 -2.41 30.03 24.27
N ASP A 391 -2.14 29.66 25.52
CA ASP A 391 -1.11 28.70 25.93
C ASP A 391 -1.63 27.26 26.07
N SER A 392 -2.88 27.03 25.62
CA SER A 392 -3.49 25.70 25.67
C SER A 392 -2.66 24.65 24.93
N LYS A 393 -2.67 23.44 25.47
CA LYS A 393 -2.03 22.28 24.83
C LYS A 393 -2.60 22.10 23.41
N GLN A 394 -1.67 21.91 22.45
CA GLN A 394 -2.01 21.68 21.05
C GLN A 394 -2.00 20.19 20.72
N ILE A 395 -2.82 19.75 19.77
CA ILE A 395 -2.69 18.42 19.15
C ILE A 395 -1.75 18.53 17.94
N PRO A 396 -0.84 17.57 17.72
CA PRO A 396 -0.02 17.57 16.51
C PRO A 396 -0.88 17.42 15.24
N GLY A 397 -0.61 18.23 14.22
CA GLY A 397 -1.36 18.15 12.94
C GLY A 397 -1.33 16.76 12.30
N ALA A 398 -0.24 16.02 12.46
CA ALA A 398 -0.11 14.64 11.99
C ALA A 398 -1.09 13.65 12.65
N MET A 399 -1.59 13.97 13.86
CA MET A 399 -2.56 13.13 14.58
C MET A 399 -3.88 12.96 13.80
N LEU A 400 -4.25 13.95 12.96
CA LEU A 400 -5.48 13.86 12.18
C LEU A 400 -5.45 12.71 11.14
N GLY A 401 -4.28 12.19 10.79
CA GLY A 401 -4.15 10.95 10.03
C GLY A 401 -4.84 9.74 10.66
N VAL A 402 -5.18 9.78 11.96
CA VAL A 402 -5.95 8.73 12.65
C VAL A 402 -7.38 8.58 12.09
N PHE A 403 -7.94 9.62 11.49
CA PHE A 403 -9.31 9.55 10.94
C PHE A 403 -9.41 8.62 9.74
N ASP A 404 -8.34 8.43 8.99
CA ASP A 404 -8.30 7.47 7.86
C ASP A 404 -8.52 6.03 8.34
N PRO A 405 -7.70 5.42 9.20
CA PRO A 405 -7.97 4.07 9.72
C PRO A 405 -9.30 3.94 10.50
N ILE A 406 -9.75 4.99 11.18
CA ILE A 406 -11.08 4.98 11.84
C ILE A 406 -12.19 4.81 10.81
N VAL A 407 -12.15 5.59 9.73
CA VAL A 407 -13.13 5.49 8.64
C VAL A 407 -13.13 4.09 8.04
N ILE A 408 -11.95 3.52 7.79
CA ILE A 408 -11.80 2.19 7.20
C ILE A 408 -12.44 1.12 8.09
N VAL A 409 -12.13 1.13 9.40
CA VAL A 409 -12.65 0.14 10.37
C VAL A 409 -14.18 0.20 10.48
N ILE A 410 -14.77 1.40 10.36
CA ILE A 410 -16.23 1.58 10.39
C ILE A 410 -16.86 1.24 9.04
N CYS A 411 -16.27 1.72 7.94
CA CYS A 411 -16.90 1.65 6.62
C CYS A 411 -16.87 0.26 6.00
N ILE A 412 -15.80 -0.53 6.17
CA ILE A 412 -15.75 -1.86 5.57
C ILE A 412 -16.88 -2.76 6.08
N PRO A 413 -17.11 -2.94 7.39
CA PRO A 413 -18.26 -3.70 7.87
C PRO A 413 -19.61 -3.13 7.44
N LEU A 414 -19.73 -1.79 7.37
CA LEU A 414 -20.95 -1.13 6.93
C LEU A 414 -21.24 -1.39 5.44
N LEU A 415 -20.23 -1.35 4.59
CA LEU A 415 -20.34 -1.68 3.18
C LEU A 415 -20.77 -3.12 2.97
N ASP A 416 -20.09 -4.07 3.64
CA ASP A 416 -20.33 -5.51 3.44
C ASP A 416 -21.65 -5.99 4.06
N SER A 417 -21.98 -5.51 5.27
CA SER A 417 -23.15 -6.01 6.01
C SER A 417 -24.45 -5.26 5.70
N VAL A 418 -24.36 -3.99 5.24
CA VAL A 418 -25.54 -3.14 5.06
C VAL A 418 -25.66 -2.65 3.62
N ILE A 419 -24.66 -1.91 3.12
CA ILE A 419 -24.78 -1.17 1.86
C ILE A 419 -24.86 -2.11 0.65
N TYR A 420 -23.95 -3.09 0.53
CA TYR A 420 -23.95 -4.02 -0.60
C TYR A 420 -25.18 -4.95 -0.59
N PRO A 421 -25.64 -5.50 0.53
CA PRO A 421 -26.89 -6.25 0.57
C PRO A 421 -28.13 -5.42 0.21
N LEU A 422 -28.21 -4.15 0.67
CA LEU A 422 -29.29 -3.24 0.31
C LEU A 422 -29.28 -2.91 -1.18
N TYR A 423 -28.10 -2.61 -1.72
CA TYR A 423 -27.94 -2.39 -3.16
C TYR A 423 -28.37 -3.61 -3.97
N THR A 424 -27.95 -4.81 -3.56
CA THR A 424 -28.31 -6.08 -4.23
C THR A 424 -29.82 -6.30 -4.21
N LYS A 425 -30.51 -6.01 -3.09
CA LYS A 425 -31.97 -6.07 -3.00
C LYS A 425 -32.65 -5.07 -3.92
N TRP A 426 -32.09 -3.85 -4.04
CA TRP A 426 -32.68 -2.78 -4.86
C TRP A 426 -32.37 -2.96 -6.35
N ALA A 427 -31.15 -3.28 -6.72
CA ALA A 427 -30.67 -3.39 -8.10
C ALA A 427 -30.84 -4.80 -8.72
N GLY A 428 -31.19 -5.82 -7.91
CA GLY A 428 -31.32 -7.22 -8.34
C GLY A 428 -29.99 -7.93 -8.66
N LYS A 429 -28.85 -7.25 -8.43
CA LYS A 429 -27.50 -7.78 -8.66
C LYS A 429 -26.49 -7.13 -7.70
N SER A 430 -25.44 -7.84 -7.33
CA SER A 430 -24.36 -7.30 -6.51
C SER A 430 -23.60 -6.17 -7.23
N PRO A 431 -23.04 -5.21 -6.49
CA PRO A 431 -22.28 -4.11 -7.09
C PRO A 431 -21.03 -4.65 -7.79
N SER A 432 -20.84 -4.29 -9.06
CA SER A 432 -19.68 -4.72 -9.84
C SER A 432 -18.38 -4.06 -9.31
N GLN A 433 -17.25 -4.74 -9.48
CA GLN A 433 -15.94 -4.22 -9.11
C GLN A 433 -15.64 -2.88 -9.82
N PHE A 434 -16.01 -2.75 -11.08
CA PHE A 434 -15.95 -1.51 -11.84
C PHE A 434 -16.80 -0.39 -11.20
N GLY A 435 -18.03 -0.70 -10.77
CA GLY A 435 -18.92 0.26 -10.13
C GLY A 435 -18.36 0.74 -8.77
N LYS A 436 -17.87 -0.18 -7.95
CA LYS A 436 -17.24 0.14 -6.66
C LYS A 436 -16.05 1.08 -6.85
N SER A 437 -15.10 0.74 -7.73
CA SER A 437 -13.95 1.59 -8.04
C SER A 437 -14.36 2.94 -8.62
N GLY A 438 -15.37 2.97 -9.50
CA GLY A 438 -15.88 4.21 -10.08
C GLY A 438 -16.46 5.17 -9.04
N VAL A 439 -17.26 4.66 -8.09
CA VAL A 439 -17.80 5.46 -6.98
C VAL A 439 -16.65 5.95 -6.08
N GLY A 440 -15.68 5.10 -5.77
CA GLY A 440 -14.49 5.48 -5.00
C GLY A 440 -13.71 6.61 -5.66
N LEU A 441 -13.47 6.54 -6.97
CA LEU A 441 -12.79 7.62 -7.72
C LEU A 441 -13.58 8.95 -7.67
N ILE A 442 -14.92 8.91 -7.73
CA ILE A 442 -15.74 10.12 -7.60
C ILE A 442 -15.58 10.72 -6.20
N ILE A 443 -15.62 9.89 -5.14
CA ILE A 443 -15.42 10.36 -3.75
C ILE A 443 -14.03 10.96 -3.59
N ALA A 444 -12.99 10.36 -4.15
CA ALA A 444 -11.62 10.88 -4.14
C ALA A 444 -11.54 12.26 -4.82
N ILE A 445 -12.17 12.42 -6.00
CA ILE A 445 -12.24 13.70 -6.71
C ILE A 445 -12.89 14.77 -5.83
N ILE A 446 -14.04 14.44 -5.21
CA ILE A 446 -14.72 15.36 -4.29
C ILE A 446 -13.81 15.74 -3.12
N GLY A 447 -13.10 14.76 -2.53
CA GLY A 447 -12.18 14.98 -1.41
C GLY A 447 -11.03 15.92 -1.76
N ILE A 448 -10.41 15.74 -2.92
CA ILE A 448 -9.30 16.59 -3.36
C ILE A 448 -9.77 18.01 -3.70
N PHE A 449 -10.91 18.19 -4.36
CA PHE A 449 -11.49 19.52 -4.57
C PHE A 449 -11.88 20.18 -3.24
N TRP A 450 -12.43 19.40 -2.30
CA TRP A 450 -12.72 19.90 -0.97
C TRP A 450 -11.46 20.37 -0.24
N ALA A 451 -10.35 19.63 -0.34
CA ALA A 451 -9.06 20.05 0.24
C ALA A 451 -8.60 21.40 -0.32
N GLY A 452 -8.75 21.62 -1.63
CA GLY A 452 -8.47 22.93 -2.24
C GLY A 452 -9.38 24.04 -1.73
N ILE A 453 -10.69 23.78 -1.61
CA ILE A 453 -11.66 24.74 -1.06
C ILE A 453 -11.33 25.01 0.41
N PHE A 454 -11.05 23.97 1.19
CA PHE A 454 -10.70 24.09 2.60
C PHE A 454 -9.43 24.94 2.79
N GLU A 455 -8.42 24.79 1.95
CA GLU A 455 -7.20 25.61 2.01
C GLU A 455 -7.49 27.09 1.76
N VAL A 456 -8.37 27.42 0.82
CA VAL A 456 -8.83 28.81 0.61
C VAL A 456 -9.56 29.34 1.85
N ILE A 457 -10.42 28.52 2.47
CA ILE A 457 -11.15 28.91 3.71
C ILE A 457 -10.15 29.13 4.84
N ARG A 458 -9.21 28.22 5.07
CA ARG A 458 -8.19 28.27 6.11
C ARG A 458 -7.38 29.57 6.00
N ARG A 459 -6.84 29.84 4.83
CA ARG A 459 -6.01 31.03 4.58
C ARG A 459 -6.80 32.33 4.81
N ASN A 460 -8.08 32.38 4.40
CA ASN A 460 -8.93 33.54 4.58
C ASN A 460 -9.40 33.75 6.03
N ALA A 461 -9.28 32.76 6.91
CA ALA A 461 -9.59 32.91 8.32
C ALA A 461 -8.59 33.84 9.06
N GLY A 462 -7.42 34.09 8.44
CA GLY A 462 -6.40 34.96 9.02
C GLY A 462 -5.57 34.27 10.11
N ALA A 463 -4.46 34.89 10.49
CA ALA A 463 -3.58 34.37 11.52
C ALA A 463 -4.22 34.48 12.91
N LEU A 464 -4.14 33.40 13.68
CA LEU A 464 -4.56 33.36 15.07
C LEU A 464 -3.58 34.18 15.91
N GLN A 465 -4.09 35.12 16.71
CA GLN A 465 -3.27 36.05 17.50
C GLN A 465 -3.58 35.90 18.99
N ASP A 466 -2.57 36.16 19.83
CA ASP A 466 -2.73 36.28 21.26
C ASP A 466 -3.30 37.65 21.66
N ALA A 467 -3.44 37.92 22.97
CA ALA A 467 -3.95 39.18 23.50
C ALA A 467 -3.03 40.39 23.18
N ASN A 468 -1.78 40.18 22.81
CA ASN A 468 -0.80 41.20 22.45
C ASN A 468 -0.78 41.48 20.94
N GLY A 469 -1.47 40.66 20.14
CA GLY A 469 -1.45 40.71 18.68
C GLY A 469 -0.34 39.90 18.03
N ASP A 470 0.40 39.09 18.81
CA ASP A 470 1.43 38.21 18.29
C ASP A 470 0.83 36.90 17.74
N PRO A 471 1.32 36.36 16.62
CA PRO A 471 0.80 35.12 16.06
C PRO A 471 1.07 33.91 16.97
N ILE A 472 0.05 33.09 17.20
CA ILE A 472 0.19 31.84 17.92
C ILE A 472 0.75 30.80 16.95
N LEU A 473 1.88 30.18 17.34
CA LEU A 473 2.62 29.24 16.49
C LEU A 473 2.23 27.79 16.77
N ASP A 474 2.28 26.97 15.72
CA ASP A 474 2.20 25.51 15.81
C ASP A 474 3.46 24.93 16.47
N GLY A 475 3.28 24.04 17.45
CA GLY A 475 4.37 23.40 18.19
C GLY A 475 5.23 22.44 17.35
N GLY A 476 4.73 22.00 16.20
CA GLY A 476 5.42 21.05 15.32
C GLY A 476 6.34 21.70 14.28
N SER A 477 5.88 22.77 13.63
CA SER A 477 6.60 23.45 12.54
C SER A 477 7.00 24.89 12.87
N SER A 478 6.55 25.43 14.00
CA SER A 478 6.74 26.83 14.41
C SER A 478 6.18 27.83 13.39
N GLN A 479 5.12 27.47 12.67
CA GLN A 479 4.43 28.32 11.72
C GLN A 479 3.16 28.94 12.34
N PRO A 480 2.70 30.12 11.88
CA PRO A 480 1.48 30.77 12.39
C PRO A 480 0.25 29.89 12.14
N MET A 481 -0.54 29.64 13.19
CA MET A 481 -1.85 29.01 13.06
C MET A 481 -2.90 30.03 12.60
N ASN A 482 -3.97 29.52 11.95
CA ASN A 482 -5.10 30.31 11.52
C ASN A 482 -6.30 30.14 12.47
N ASP A 483 -7.18 31.14 12.51
CA ASP A 483 -8.41 31.13 13.31
C ASP A 483 -9.50 30.22 12.69
N ILE A 484 -9.15 28.94 12.55
CA ILE A 484 -10.04 27.87 12.08
C ILE A 484 -9.70 26.58 12.83
N SER A 485 -10.69 25.98 13.48
CA SER A 485 -10.49 24.76 14.26
C SER A 485 -9.97 23.61 13.40
N TRP A 486 -9.05 22.81 13.95
CA TRP A 486 -8.55 21.56 13.36
C TRP A 486 -9.67 20.59 12.95
N GLY A 487 -10.81 20.61 13.64
CA GLY A 487 -11.97 19.79 13.30
C GLY A 487 -12.50 20.04 11.87
N ALA A 488 -12.29 21.24 11.34
CA ALA A 488 -12.67 21.57 9.95
C ALA A 488 -11.77 20.89 8.90
N ALA A 489 -10.58 20.40 9.26
CA ALA A 489 -9.69 19.63 8.38
C ALA A 489 -10.06 18.13 8.31
N VAL A 490 -10.84 17.60 9.27
CA VAL A 490 -11.22 16.18 9.34
C VAL A 490 -11.87 15.65 8.05
N PRO A 491 -12.78 16.39 7.36
CA PRO A 491 -13.39 15.92 6.13
C PRO A 491 -12.37 15.55 5.03
N ASN A 492 -11.19 16.19 4.98
CA ASN A 492 -10.15 15.85 4.01
C ASN A 492 -9.73 14.37 4.13
N TYR A 493 -9.52 13.89 5.35
CA TYR A 493 -9.14 12.51 5.64
C TYR A 493 -10.33 11.55 5.45
N VAL A 494 -11.54 11.95 5.86
CA VAL A 494 -12.74 11.13 5.74
C VAL A 494 -13.07 10.80 4.28
N PHE A 495 -13.01 11.77 3.37
CA PHE A 495 -13.28 11.52 1.94
C PHE A 495 -12.26 10.52 1.34
N ILE A 496 -11.01 10.66 1.70
CA ILE A 496 -9.96 9.75 1.19
C ILE A 496 -10.13 8.36 1.79
N GLY A 497 -10.38 8.21 3.09
CA GLY A 497 -10.64 6.91 3.72
C GLY A 497 -11.87 6.20 3.15
N LEU A 498 -12.96 6.93 2.84
CA LEU A 498 -14.13 6.38 2.15
C LEU A 498 -13.79 5.88 0.74
N ALA A 499 -13.00 6.65 -0.01
CA ALA A 499 -12.56 6.27 -1.34
C ALA A 499 -11.63 5.03 -1.27
N GLU A 500 -10.75 4.96 -0.26
CA GLU A 500 -9.86 3.84 -0.02
C GLU A 500 -10.61 2.53 0.17
N CYS A 501 -11.65 2.52 1.00
CA CYS A 501 -12.49 1.34 1.20
C CYS A 501 -13.06 0.77 -0.10
N LEU A 502 -13.38 1.64 -1.06
CA LEU A 502 -13.98 1.24 -2.33
C LEU A 502 -12.94 0.88 -3.40
N ILE A 503 -11.80 1.59 -3.45
CA ILE A 503 -10.80 1.40 -4.51
C ILE A 503 -9.79 0.33 -4.13
N ASN A 504 -9.15 0.43 -2.95
CA ASN A 504 -8.06 -0.48 -2.60
C ASN A 504 -8.57 -1.91 -2.41
N VAL A 505 -9.66 -2.11 -1.65
CA VAL A 505 -10.27 -3.44 -1.46
C VAL A 505 -10.67 -4.05 -2.81
N THR A 506 -11.29 -3.26 -3.68
CA THR A 506 -11.69 -3.72 -5.02
C THR A 506 -10.48 -4.00 -5.92
N SER A 507 -9.42 -3.21 -5.82
CA SER A 507 -8.19 -3.42 -6.59
C SER A 507 -7.51 -4.73 -6.22
N TYR A 508 -7.41 -5.04 -4.92
CA TYR A 508 -6.87 -6.32 -4.45
C TYR A 508 -7.71 -7.49 -4.95
N ASP A 509 -9.02 -7.41 -4.82
CA ASP A 509 -9.94 -8.46 -5.26
C ASP A 509 -9.88 -8.66 -6.79
N LEU A 510 -9.99 -7.58 -7.57
CA LEU A 510 -9.97 -7.64 -9.03
C LEU A 510 -8.65 -8.24 -9.56
N VAL A 511 -7.52 -7.75 -9.06
CA VAL A 511 -6.21 -8.16 -9.56
C VAL A 511 -5.90 -9.60 -9.11
N TYR A 512 -6.26 -9.94 -7.87
CA TYR A 512 -6.03 -11.28 -7.32
C TYR A 512 -6.91 -12.36 -7.95
N SER A 513 -8.18 -12.05 -8.26
CA SER A 513 -9.10 -12.97 -8.91
C SER A 513 -8.85 -13.14 -10.41
N SER A 514 -8.26 -12.13 -11.06
CA SER A 514 -8.04 -12.13 -12.51
C SER A 514 -6.84 -12.98 -12.96
N VAL A 515 -5.95 -13.42 -12.06
CA VAL A 515 -4.71 -14.13 -12.40
C VAL A 515 -4.66 -15.54 -11.83
N PRO A 516 -3.94 -16.49 -12.48
CA PRO A 516 -3.72 -17.83 -11.93
C PRO A 516 -3.00 -17.80 -10.58
N MET A 517 -3.15 -18.88 -9.79
CA MET A 517 -2.53 -19.01 -8.46
C MET A 517 -1.03 -18.71 -8.43
N SER A 518 -0.32 -19.14 -9.46
CA SER A 518 1.13 -18.94 -9.62
C SER A 518 1.55 -17.48 -9.85
N LEU A 519 0.64 -16.59 -10.22
CA LEU A 519 0.90 -15.18 -10.50
C LEU A 519 0.34 -14.23 -9.45
N LYS A 520 -0.25 -14.75 -8.38
CA LYS A 520 -0.88 -13.93 -7.34
C LYS A 520 0.11 -13.01 -6.63
N SER A 521 1.33 -13.48 -6.33
CA SER A 521 2.39 -12.63 -5.75
C SER A 521 2.79 -11.50 -6.70
N MET A 522 2.87 -11.80 -8.01
CA MET A 522 3.17 -10.78 -9.03
C MET A 522 2.05 -9.76 -9.17
N ALA A 523 0.81 -10.22 -9.13
CA ALA A 523 -0.37 -9.35 -9.16
C ALA A 523 -0.40 -8.38 -7.96
N GLN A 524 -0.12 -8.88 -6.77
CA GLN A 524 0.05 -8.07 -5.56
C GLN A 524 1.15 -7.01 -5.73
N ALA A 525 2.28 -7.43 -6.29
CA ALA A 525 3.40 -6.55 -6.55
C ALA A 525 3.06 -5.43 -7.55
N VAL A 526 2.20 -5.68 -8.55
CA VAL A 526 1.70 -4.64 -9.46
C VAL A 526 0.89 -3.58 -8.71
N ILE A 527 0.03 -3.96 -7.75
CA ILE A 527 -0.74 -3.00 -6.95
C ILE A 527 0.21 -2.09 -6.14
N LEU A 528 1.18 -2.68 -5.44
CA LEU A 528 2.17 -1.91 -4.67
C LEU A 528 3.01 -1.01 -5.57
N PHE A 529 3.34 -1.47 -6.78
CA PHE A 529 4.03 -0.66 -7.77
C PHE A 529 3.20 0.56 -8.22
N MET A 530 1.87 0.43 -8.34
CA MET A 530 1.00 1.57 -8.64
C MET A 530 0.98 2.60 -7.51
N SER A 531 0.99 2.15 -6.25
CA SER A 531 1.12 3.05 -5.11
C SER A 531 2.45 3.80 -5.13
N SER A 532 3.56 3.13 -5.45
CA SER A 532 4.85 3.77 -5.67
C SER A 532 4.79 4.88 -6.74
N MET A 533 4.14 4.63 -7.87
CA MET A 533 4.00 5.62 -8.95
C MET A 533 3.09 6.79 -8.54
N GLY A 534 2.07 6.54 -7.73
CA GLY A 534 1.22 7.57 -7.13
C GLY A 534 2.02 8.52 -6.25
N SER A 535 2.86 7.98 -5.35
CA SER A 535 3.73 8.79 -4.48
C SER A 535 4.77 9.58 -5.26
N ILE A 536 5.30 9.05 -6.40
CA ILE A 536 6.12 9.85 -7.31
C ILE A 536 5.35 11.05 -7.84
N LEU A 537 4.10 10.87 -8.27
CA LEU A 537 3.28 11.97 -8.76
C LEU A 537 2.99 13.01 -7.67
N THR A 538 2.77 12.59 -6.42
CA THR A 538 2.62 13.52 -5.29
C THR A 538 3.87 14.37 -5.12
N SER A 539 5.05 13.75 -5.08
CA SER A 539 6.34 14.46 -5.05
C SER A 539 6.49 15.42 -6.24
N VAL A 540 6.17 14.95 -7.44
CA VAL A 540 6.21 15.74 -8.68
C VAL A 540 5.31 16.97 -8.58
N PHE A 541 4.03 16.81 -8.19
CA PHE A 541 3.11 17.95 -8.05
C PHE A 541 3.60 18.93 -6.98
N THR A 542 4.05 18.45 -5.83
CA THR A 542 4.60 19.31 -4.78
C THR A 542 5.76 20.16 -5.29
N ILE A 543 6.71 19.56 -6.03
CA ILE A 543 7.86 20.28 -6.60
C ILE A 543 7.44 21.23 -7.74
N MET A 544 6.53 20.81 -8.62
CA MET A 544 6.03 21.65 -9.71
C MET A 544 5.37 22.94 -9.21
N PHE A 545 4.69 22.86 -8.08
CA PHE A 545 4.05 23.99 -7.42
C PHE A 545 4.94 24.71 -6.40
N SER A 546 6.23 24.35 -6.28
CA SER A 546 7.16 24.96 -5.31
C SER A 546 7.29 26.48 -5.45
N LYS A 547 7.10 27.04 -6.66
CA LYS A 547 7.08 28.49 -6.88
C LYS A 547 5.85 29.18 -6.32
N SER A 548 4.76 28.45 -6.12
CA SER A 548 3.54 28.89 -5.43
C SER A 548 3.59 28.61 -3.93
N LEU A 549 4.73 28.09 -3.45
CA LEU A 549 5.03 27.75 -2.07
C LEU A 549 6.43 28.31 -1.71
N PRO A 550 6.67 29.64 -1.82
CA PRO A 550 7.98 30.22 -1.63
C PRO A 550 8.41 30.26 -0.16
N SER A 551 7.48 30.16 0.77
CA SER A 551 7.74 30.15 2.21
C SER A 551 7.23 28.87 2.87
N ASP A 552 7.66 28.62 4.10
CA ASP A 552 7.10 27.55 4.92
C ASP A 552 5.75 27.94 5.56
N ASN A 553 5.35 29.21 5.40
CA ASN A 553 4.08 29.74 5.86
C ASN A 553 3.03 29.72 4.75
N LEU A 554 2.11 28.76 4.79
CA LEU A 554 1.04 28.61 3.79
C LEU A 554 0.04 29.78 3.73
N ASN A 555 0.09 30.72 4.68
CA ASN A 555 -0.76 31.93 4.63
C ASN A 555 -0.33 32.89 3.52
N GLU A 556 0.93 32.83 3.13
CA GLU A 556 1.52 33.67 2.07
C GLU A 556 1.51 32.95 0.70
N ASP A 557 1.12 31.66 0.68
CA ASP A 557 1.23 30.75 -0.44
C ASP A 557 -0.12 30.38 -1.05
N HIS A 558 -0.09 29.65 -2.16
CA HIS A 558 -1.27 29.23 -2.93
C HIS A 558 -1.29 27.70 -3.16
N LEU A 559 -1.27 26.92 -2.05
CA LEU A 559 -1.28 25.46 -2.10
C LEU A 559 -2.58 24.89 -2.73
N GLU A 560 -3.69 25.62 -2.63
CA GLU A 560 -4.96 25.25 -3.25
C GLU A 560 -4.84 25.00 -4.76
N ASN A 561 -3.96 25.72 -5.46
CA ASN A 561 -3.74 25.52 -6.91
C ASN A 561 -3.24 24.11 -7.24
N MET A 562 -2.43 23.54 -6.36
CA MET A 562 -1.96 22.16 -6.50
C MET A 562 -3.14 21.19 -6.34
N PHE A 563 -3.97 21.35 -5.30
CA PHE A 563 -5.13 20.47 -5.08
C PHE A 563 -6.13 20.55 -6.23
N PHE A 564 -6.44 21.75 -6.72
CA PHE A 564 -7.33 21.91 -7.88
C PHE A 564 -6.74 21.26 -9.14
N THR A 565 -5.43 21.32 -9.33
CA THR A 565 -4.75 20.65 -10.46
C THR A 565 -4.82 19.13 -10.33
N VAL A 566 -4.51 18.57 -9.16
CA VAL A 566 -4.65 17.12 -8.89
C VAL A 566 -6.12 16.69 -9.07
N GLY A 567 -7.08 17.49 -8.60
CA GLY A 567 -8.50 17.24 -8.80
C GLY A 567 -8.90 17.22 -10.29
N ALA A 568 -8.42 18.18 -11.08
CA ALA A 568 -8.68 18.21 -12.52
C ALA A 568 -8.07 17.00 -13.24
N VAL A 569 -6.83 16.63 -12.91
CA VAL A 569 -6.19 15.40 -13.43
C VAL A 569 -6.98 14.16 -13.04
N SER A 570 -7.50 14.09 -11.81
CA SER A 570 -8.35 12.99 -11.34
C SER A 570 -9.67 12.89 -12.11
N VAL A 571 -10.29 14.02 -12.48
CA VAL A 571 -11.50 14.04 -13.35
C VAL A 571 -11.18 13.48 -14.74
N ILE A 572 -10.07 13.93 -15.35
CA ILE A 572 -9.63 13.42 -16.65
C ILE A 572 -9.38 11.91 -16.57
N ASN A 573 -8.66 11.47 -15.53
CA ASN A 573 -8.40 10.05 -15.28
C ASN A 573 -9.70 9.24 -15.15
N PHE A 574 -10.70 9.75 -14.42
CA PHE A 574 -12.00 9.09 -14.26
C PHE A 574 -12.75 8.94 -15.58
N VAL A 575 -12.75 9.97 -16.43
CA VAL A 575 -13.38 9.90 -17.77
C VAL A 575 -12.74 8.81 -18.63
N PHE A 576 -11.40 8.78 -18.68
CA PHE A 576 -10.65 7.73 -19.40
C PHE A 576 -10.87 6.35 -18.78
N PHE A 577 -10.88 6.24 -17.45
CA PHE A 577 -11.18 5.00 -16.74
C PHE A 577 -12.52 4.43 -17.18
N VAL A 578 -13.59 5.23 -17.14
CA VAL A 578 -14.93 4.78 -17.56
C VAL A 578 -14.95 4.35 -19.02
N PHE A 579 -14.31 5.12 -19.90
CA PHE A 579 -14.30 4.81 -21.33
C PHE A 579 -13.54 3.51 -21.65
N ILE A 580 -12.33 3.35 -21.11
CA ILE A 580 -11.47 2.18 -21.38
C ILE A 580 -12.03 0.92 -20.72
N MET A 581 -12.49 0.99 -19.46
CA MET A 581 -13.04 -0.17 -18.77
C MET A 581 -14.31 -0.70 -19.46
N LYS A 582 -15.18 0.20 -19.93
CA LYS A 582 -16.34 -0.20 -20.75
C LYS A 582 -15.91 -0.86 -22.06
N LYS A 583 -14.93 -0.31 -22.76
CA LYS A 583 -14.41 -0.89 -24.02
C LYS A 583 -13.84 -2.29 -23.80
N MET A 584 -13.20 -2.54 -22.67
CA MET A 584 -12.58 -3.83 -22.34
C MET A 584 -13.55 -4.84 -21.71
N ASN A 585 -14.79 -4.47 -21.44
CA ASN A 585 -15.77 -5.26 -20.67
C ASN A 585 -15.21 -5.78 -19.33
N MET A 586 -14.33 -5.03 -18.69
CA MET A 586 -13.76 -5.40 -17.41
C MET A 586 -14.74 -5.11 -16.27
N GLY A 587 -14.98 -6.12 -15.41
CA GLY A 587 -15.79 -5.95 -14.19
C GLY A 587 -17.27 -5.65 -14.43
N MET A 588 -17.79 -5.84 -15.66
CA MET A 588 -19.21 -5.64 -15.99
C MET A 588 -20.05 -6.92 -15.85
N SER A 589 -19.42 -8.09 -15.80
CA SER A 589 -20.07 -9.35 -15.45
C SER A 589 -19.54 -9.85 -14.11
N SER A 590 -20.40 -10.17 -13.17
CA SER A 590 -20.18 -11.29 -12.26
C SER A 590 -19.84 -12.44 -13.21
N SER A 591 -18.60 -12.93 -13.17
CA SER A 591 -18.13 -13.93 -14.14
C SER A 591 -19.05 -15.14 -14.09
N PRO A 592 -19.66 -15.57 -15.23
CA PRO A 592 -20.46 -16.79 -15.29
C PRO A 592 -19.67 -18.02 -14.84
N GLU A 593 -18.33 -17.98 -14.92
CA GLU A 593 -17.46 -19.06 -14.45
C GLU A 593 -17.38 -19.18 -12.92
N LEU A 594 -17.50 -18.08 -12.15
CA LEU A 594 -17.56 -18.15 -10.69
C LEU A 594 -18.95 -18.58 -10.19
N ASP A 595 -20.02 -18.18 -10.88
CA ASP A 595 -21.37 -18.68 -10.61
C ASP A 595 -21.50 -20.16 -11.01
N HIS A 596 -20.85 -20.62 -12.08
CA HIS A 596 -20.77 -22.04 -12.42
C HIS A 596 -19.95 -22.86 -11.43
N LEU A 597 -18.77 -22.37 -11.03
CA LEU A 597 -17.97 -23.04 -9.98
C LEU A 597 -18.65 -23.01 -8.61
N GLY A 598 -19.31 -21.93 -8.26
CA GLY A 598 -20.12 -21.83 -7.02
C GLY A 598 -21.30 -22.79 -7.07
N ASN A 599 -22.00 -22.89 -8.17
CA ASN A 599 -23.12 -23.84 -8.38
C ASN A 599 -22.62 -25.29 -8.46
N GLU A 600 -21.49 -25.57 -9.13
CA GLU A 600 -20.91 -26.93 -9.14
C GLU A 600 -20.39 -27.35 -7.75
N VAL A 601 -19.82 -26.44 -6.96
CA VAL A 601 -19.41 -26.72 -5.57
C VAL A 601 -20.64 -26.90 -4.67
N GLN A 602 -21.71 -26.11 -4.87
CA GLN A 602 -22.96 -26.24 -4.14
C GLN A 602 -23.66 -27.58 -4.50
N ASP A 603 -23.75 -27.93 -5.78
CA ASP A 603 -24.29 -29.19 -6.25
C ASP A 603 -23.50 -30.40 -5.74
N LEU A 604 -22.17 -30.32 -5.70
CA LEU A 604 -21.31 -31.35 -5.11
C LEU A 604 -21.47 -31.46 -3.58
N MET A 605 -21.70 -30.34 -2.87
CA MET A 605 -22.03 -30.36 -1.44
C MET A 605 -23.40 -30.95 -1.18
N ASP A 606 -24.40 -30.60 -1.97
CA ASP A 606 -25.76 -31.12 -1.86
C ASP A 606 -25.82 -32.62 -2.23
N GLU A 607 -25.06 -33.08 -3.23
CA GLU A 607 -24.89 -34.48 -3.54
C GLU A 607 -24.25 -35.29 -2.42
N LYS A 608 -23.16 -34.75 -1.79
CA LYS A 608 -22.52 -35.38 -0.61
C LYS A 608 -23.43 -35.41 0.60
N LEU A 609 -24.22 -34.38 0.85
CA LEU A 609 -25.22 -34.35 1.92
C LEU A 609 -26.34 -35.35 1.66
N SER A 610 -26.81 -35.52 0.43
CA SER A 610 -27.81 -36.51 0.04
C SER A 610 -27.30 -37.94 0.16
N VAL A 611 -26.02 -38.20 -0.15
CA VAL A 611 -25.39 -39.52 0.02
C VAL A 611 -25.16 -39.83 1.51
N SER A 612 -24.77 -38.84 2.33
CA SER A 612 -24.63 -39.00 3.79
C SER A 612 -25.99 -39.30 4.45
N SER A 613 -27.05 -38.63 4.03
CA SER A 613 -28.41 -38.89 4.53
C SER A 613 -28.94 -40.27 4.15
N ARG A 614 -28.60 -40.80 2.97
CA ARG A 614 -28.95 -42.15 2.54
C ARG A 614 -28.21 -43.25 3.30
N HIS A 615 -26.95 -42.98 3.73
CA HIS A 615 -26.19 -43.93 4.56
C HIS A 615 -26.65 -43.95 6.00
N SER A 616 -27.15 -42.85 6.55
CA SER A 616 -27.69 -42.82 7.92
C SER A 616 -29.04 -43.54 8.04
N VAL A 617 -29.82 -43.63 6.96
CA VAL A 617 -31.09 -44.35 6.92
C VAL A 617 -30.91 -45.87 6.67
N ALA A 618 -29.75 -46.29 6.14
CA ALA A 618 -29.44 -47.71 5.90
C ALA A 618 -28.85 -48.44 7.11
N VAL A 619 -28.46 -47.72 8.19
CA VAL A 619 -27.90 -48.29 9.40
C VAL A 619 -28.98 -48.45 10.51
N THR A 620 -30.20 -47.96 10.26
CA THR A 620 -31.33 -48.04 11.21
C THR A 620 -32.48 -48.96 10.73
N LYS A 621 -32.17 -49.96 9.90
CA LYS A 621 -33.08 -51.06 9.61
C LYS A 621 -32.45 -52.41 9.91
#